data_04ca152e7f3e8c73595dc676aa271658
#
_entry.id   04ca152e7f3e8c73595dc676aa271658
#
_cell.length_a   1.000
_cell.length_b   1.000
_cell.length_c   1.000
_cell.angle_alpha   90.00
_cell.angle_beta   90.00
_cell.angle_gamma   90.00
#
_symmetry.space_group_name_H-M   'P 1'
#
loop_
_entity.id
_entity.type
_entity.pdbx_description
1 polymer ?
#
loop_
_entity_poly.entity_id
_entity_poly.type
_entity_poly.pdbx_seq_one_letter_code
_entity_poly.pdbx_strand_id
1 'polypeptide(L)'
;MRRKKMKNKLVSFLVAVCVSVSLFACFPLFAAAEEKPSFQEVANGIISWKKSDVGSSSDGVLMNGKYLELAGTTPGDWYVIGLSRLNVADAYDEYLAVLRDRVEERYSEPGKLNSVKATEWHRITLSVLAAGGDPTSFGVCDGEKIDLVADGTYNRGKTTSLGRQGINGWIWGLIALDSKRYSVPADAYYTRDDIITEILSRQLPDGGFALSGGVSDPDVTAMALQALAPYYNSEKTYTYEQKSIEKTVTKHVYDVIDEALGRLSELQLDTGDFKSWGTENVESTDQVVVALCCLGIDPLTDKRFIKKGNTLYDGILRYRMKDGGFVHSYVYDPDNPSSLPDASNTMAGEQTLYTMAALIRREKGERTLYDFRPEQSAELKARISSVENKIASFGANTDAKTLRSALAEYYSLPETERSYVYSYRRLSLLAKAKNIDVEKTAAETPVIESPENGEPDTPLLYFTASDRAAVDALPEKLSTEQYVTVTTLLFKLERSEDFDGKDLYLEKLTRAKAEIAAVQAEIDALNAEIKEKLYPFEKTSLADKKTVDDIVERYNALADYDKHKIERWEDVIKTKTRIDNLLRALVIAAAAVVLIAALAVFVVLHVRKRRLKKRREMDELRAEYENEDSD
;
A
#
# COMPACT_ATOMS: atom_id res chain seq x y z
N MET A 1 -83.96 41.49 7.53
CA MET A 1 -83.48 40.11 7.34
C MET A 1 -82.08 40.00 6.68
N ARG A 2 -81.66 40.85 5.78
CA ARG A 2 -80.33 40.79 5.10
C ARG A 2 -79.12 41.02 6.03
N ARG A 3 -79.15 41.92 6.99
CA ARG A 3 -78.03 42.20 7.90
C ARG A 3 -77.68 41.04 8.87
N LYS A 4 -78.70 40.25 9.28
CA LYS A 4 -78.50 39.11 10.21
C LYS A 4 -77.84 37.91 9.47
N LYS A 5 -78.18 37.70 8.18
CA LYS A 5 -77.58 36.68 7.35
C LYS A 5 -76.11 36.99 7.01
N MET A 6 -75.75 38.28 6.89
CA MET A 6 -74.35 38.67 6.62
C MET A 6 -73.45 38.54 7.83
N LYS A 7 -73.96 38.88 9.04
CA LYS A 7 -73.23 38.66 10.34
C LYS A 7 -72.94 37.16 10.55
N ASN A 8 -73.94 36.31 10.35
CA ASN A 8 -73.76 34.87 10.52
C ASN A 8 -72.74 34.25 9.51
N LYS A 9 -72.68 34.73 8.23
CA LYS A 9 -71.67 34.31 7.25
C LYS A 9 -70.30 34.85 7.63
N LEU A 10 -70.17 36.06 8.22
CA LEU A 10 -68.91 36.62 8.66
C LEU A 10 -68.36 35.88 9.89
N VAL A 11 -69.22 35.51 10.82
CA VAL A 11 -68.86 34.72 12.02
C VAL A 11 -68.47 33.29 11.59
N SER A 12 -69.22 32.66 10.70
CA SER A 12 -68.85 31.32 10.18
C SER A 12 -67.53 31.33 9.41
N PHE A 13 -67.24 32.40 8.65
CA PHE A 13 -65.98 32.57 7.94
C PHE A 13 -64.81 32.81 8.93
N LEU A 14 -65.01 33.64 9.97
CA LEU A 14 -64.01 33.86 11.01
C LEU A 14 -63.74 32.59 11.84
N VAL A 15 -64.77 31.82 12.19
CA VAL A 15 -64.62 30.54 12.89
C VAL A 15 -63.89 29.51 11.99
N ALA A 16 -64.21 29.45 10.68
CA ALA A 16 -63.51 28.57 9.77
C ALA A 16 -62.02 28.96 9.58
N VAL A 17 -61.71 30.27 9.54
CA VAL A 17 -60.30 30.75 9.50
C VAL A 17 -59.56 30.47 10.80
N CYS A 18 -60.24 30.68 11.97
CA CYS A 18 -59.61 30.34 13.27
C CYS A 18 -59.39 28.82 13.43
N VAL A 19 -60.28 27.96 12.96
CA VAL A 19 -60.12 26.50 12.97
C VAL A 19 -59.02 26.05 11.99
N SER A 20 -58.93 26.66 10.82
CA SER A 20 -57.83 26.35 9.88
C SER A 20 -56.45 26.82 10.40
N VAL A 21 -56.38 27.99 11.06
CA VAL A 21 -55.15 28.48 11.67
C VAL A 21 -54.75 27.62 12.90
N SER A 22 -55.75 27.15 13.69
CA SER A 22 -55.49 26.24 14.82
C SER A 22 -55.06 24.84 14.37
N LEU A 23 -55.56 24.36 13.21
CA LEU A 23 -55.13 23.09 12.62
C LEU A 23 -53.70 23.18 12.02
N PHE A 24 -53.29 24.34 11.50
CA PHE A 24 -51.90 24.56 11.06
C PHE A 24 -50.93 24.78 12.22
N ALA A 25 -51.41 25.27 13.39
CA ALA A 25 -50.59 25.46 14.59
C ALA A 25 -50.40 24.16 15.41
N CYS A 26 -51.12 23.07 15.09
CA CYS A 26 -51.01 21.76 15.74
C CYS A 26 -50.32 20.69 14.90
N PHE A 27 -49.75 21.04 13.72
CA PHE A 27 -48.68 20.18 13.16
C PHE A 27 -47.44 20.45 14.00
N PRO A 28 -46.94 19.48 14.78
CA PRO A 28 -45.58 19.61 15.25
C PRO A 28 -44.73 19.81 14.00
N LEU A 29 -43.99 20.91 13.93
CA LEU A 29 -42.79 20.91 13.08
C LEU A 29 -41.98 19.73 13.59
N PHE A 30 -42.14 18.57 12.94
CA PHE A 30 -41.07 17.60 12.95
C PHE A 30 -39.94 18.37 12.26
N ALA A 31 -39.08 19.02 13.05
CA ALA A 31 -37.73 19.27 12.60
C ALA A 31 -37.26 17.91 12.10
N ALA A 32 -37.10 17.78 10.81
CA ALA A 32 -36.44 16.59 10.27
C ALA A 32 -35.18 16.47 11.12
N ALA A 33 -35.05 15.39 11.86
CA ALA A 33 -33.83 15.14 12.59
C ALA A 33 -32.73 15.26 11.55
N GLU A 34 -31.80 16.19 11.75
CA GLU A 34 -30.69 16.39 10.83
C GLU A 34 -30.02 15.04 10.66
N GLU A 35 -29.98 14.51 9.43
CA GLU A 35 -29.46 13.19 9.16
C GLU A 35 -27.98 13.20 9.55
N LYS A 36 -27.57 12.26 10.38
CA LYS A 36 -26.16 12.19 10.81
C LYS A 36 -25.28 11.97 9.58
N PRO A 37 -24.12 12.64 9.50
CA PRO A 37 -23.20 12.41 8.39
C PRO A 37 -22.80 10.94 8.34
N SER A 38 -22.60 10.41 7.14
CA SER A 38 -22.04 9.07 6.94
C SER A 38 -20.58 9.02 7.40
N PHE A 39 -20.08 7.83 7.69
CA PHE A 39 -18.66 7.64 8.06
C PHE A 39 -17.72 8.16 6.97
N GLN A 40 -18.10 7.97 5.69
CA GLN A 40 -17.33 8.48 4.56
C GLN A 40 -17.30 10.01 4.50
N GLU A 41 -18.40 10.70 4.78
CA GLU A 41 -18.45 12.15 4.83
C GLU A 41 -17.59 12.71 5.98
N VAL A 42 -17.56 12.02 7.13
CA VAL A 42 -16.69 12.40 8.25
C VAL A 42 -15.22 12.20 7.86
N ALA A 43 -14.87 11.05 7.31
CA ALA A 43 -13.51 10.76 6.84
C ALA A 43 -13.03 11.79 5.80
N ASN A 44 -13.85 12.11 4.80
CA ASN A 44 -13.54 13.10 3.77
C ASN A 44 -13.35 14.51 4.37
N GLY A 45 -14.13 14.87 5.39
CA GLY A 45 -13.97 16.12 6.13
C GLY A 45 -12.61 16.22 6.81
N ILE A 46 -12.19 15.16 7.51
CA ILE A 46 -10.89 15.09 8.20
C ILE A 46 -9.74 15.18 7.20
N ILE A 47 -9.82 14.45 6.09
CA ILE A 47 -8.80 14.47 5.03
C ILE A 47 -8.68 15.87 4.42
N SER A 48 -9.80 16.54 4.14
CA SER A 48 -9.82 17.88 3.58
C SER A 48 -9.25 18.90 4.57
N TRP A 49 -9.60 18.80 5.84
CA TRP A 49 -9.02 19.62 6.89
C TRP A 49 -7.50 19.43 6.98
N LYS A 50 -7.02 18.17 7.02
CA LYS A 50 -5.58 17.88 7.14
C LYS A 50 -4.80 18.34 5.93
N LYS A 51 -5.34 18.22 4.71
CA LYS A 51 -4.74 18.80 3.50
C LYS A 51 -4.56 20.31 3.65
N SER A 52 -5.57 21.02 4.16
CA SER A 52 -5.50 22.46 4.42
C SER A 52 -4.47 22.80 5.50
N ASP A 53 -4.41 22.03 6.58
CA ASP A 53 -3.48 22.19 7.70
C ASP A 53 -2.00 22.13 7.25
N VAL A 54 -1.67 21.20 6.35
CA VAL A 54 -0.32 21.05 5.79
C VAL A 54 -0.07 21.89 4.52
N GLY A 55 -1.07 22.64 4.06
CA GLY A 55 -0.97 23.52 2.88
C GLY A 55 -1.01 22.79 1.54
N SER A 56 -1.59 21.58 1.49
CA SER A 56 -1.89 20.85 0.25
C SER A 56 -3.15 21.41 -0.41
N SER A 57 -3.25 21.30 -1.76
CA SER A 57 -4.49 21.61 -2.46
C SER A 57 -5.57 20.57 -2.13
N SER A 58 -6.84 20.96 -2.20
CA SER A 58 -7.99 20.07 -1.91
C SER A 58 -8.05 18.84 -2.83
N ASP A 59 -7.59 18.99 -4.06
CA ASP A 59 -7.53 17.98 -5.13
C ASP A 59 -6.14 17.31 -5.27
N GLY A 60 -5.18 17.68 -4.40
CA GLY A 60 -3.86 17.07 -4.35
C GLY A 60 -3.78 15.87 -3.40
N VAL A 61 -2.60 15.26 -3.33
CA VAL A 61 -2.26 14.24 -2.33
C VAL A 61 -2.02 14.87 -0.96
N LEU A 62 -2.27 14.12 0.11
CA LEU A 62 -1.89 14.53 1.45
C LEU A 62 -0.37 14.35 1.68
N MET A 63 0.18 13.22 1.23
CA MET A 63 1.58 12.84 1.45
C MET A 63 2.52 13.58 0.48
N ASN A 64 2.64 14.90 0.67
CA ASN A 64 3.55 15.74 -0.07
C ASN A 64 4.19 16.80 0.84
N GLY A 65 5.25 17.48 0.35
CA GLY A 65 5.86 18.65 0.97
C GLY A 65 5.98 18.55 2.49
N LYS A 66 5.28 19.44 3.22
CA LYS A 66 5.31 19.49 4.68
C LYS A 66 4.80 18.22 5.37
N TYR A 67 3.88 17.49 4.74
CA TYR A 67 3.41 16.24 5.34
C TYR A 67 4.51 15.19 5.38
N LEU A 68 5.31 15.06 4.32
CA LEU A 68 6.44 14.12 4.26
C LEU A 68 7.51 14.41 5.34
N GLU A 69 7.60 15.67 5.80
CA GLU A 69 8.44 16.03 6.95
C GLU A 69 7.97 15.37 8.26
N LEU A 70 6.75 14.86 8.32
CA LEU A 70 6.19 14.17 9.49
C LEU A 70 6.38 12.64 9.44
N ALA A 71 6.83 12.06 8.35
CA ALA A 71 7.06 10.62 8.24
C ALA A 71 7.96 10.11 9.38
N GLY A 72 7.62 8.98 9.99
CA GLY A 72 8.33 8.44 11.16
C GLY A 72 8.01 9.15 12.49
N THR A 73 7.00 10.02 12.50
CA THR A 73 6.48 10.67 13.72
C THR A 73 5.03 10.28 13.96
N THR A 74 4.55 10.43 15.21
CA THR A 74 3.14 10.14 15.54
C THR A 74 2.17 10.91 14.64
N PRO A 75 2.29 12.25 14.48
CA PRO A 75 1.33 13.02 13.67
C PRO A 75 1.35 12.70 12.17
N GLY A 76 2.35 11.98 11.67
CA GLY A 76 2.44 11.59 10.25
C GLY A 76 1.95 10.17 9.99
N ASP A 77 2.34 9.23 10.85
CA ASP A 77 2.21 7.80 10.53
C ASP A 77 0.77 7.28 10.65
N TRP A 78 -0.03 7.80 11.60
CA TRP A 78 -1.40 7.32 11.81
C TRP A 78 -2.37 7.71 10.70
N TYR A 79 -2.18 8.87 10.06
CA TYR A 79 -2.97 9.24 8.88
C TYR A 79 -2.76 8.27 7.72
N VAL A 80 -1.52 7.79 7.52
CA VAL A 80 -1.21 6.80 6.46
C VAL A 80 -2.05 5.54 6.65
N ILE A 81 -2.18 5.06 7.90
CA ILE A 81 -3.02 3.90 8.22
C ILE A 81 -4.49 4.19 7.89
N GLY A 82 -5.03 5.31 8.36
CA GLY A 82 -6.42 5.70 8.08
C GLY A 82 -6.73 5.81 6.59
N LEU A 83 -5.89 6.52 5.83
CA LEU A 83 -6.05 6.69 4.39
C LEU A 83 -6.01 5.36 3.63
N SER A 84 -5.00 4.54 3.90
CA SER A 84 -4.84 3.23 3.26
C SER A 84 -6.03 2.31 3.55
N ARG A 85 -6.47 2.23 4.81
CA ARG A 85 -7.60 1.37 5.19
C ARG A 85 -8.96 1.87 4.69
N LEU A 86 -9.04 3.11 4.23
CA LEU A 86 -10.17 3.69 3.49
C LEU A 86 -10.04 3.52 1.97
N ASN A 87 -8.96 2.92 1.48
CA ASN A 87 -8.61 2.83 0.05
C ASN A 87 -8.54 4.21 -0.64
N VAL A 88 -8.02 5.22 0.05
CA VAL A 88 -7.76 6.55 -0.52
C VAL A 88 -6.44 6.52 -1.26
N ALA A 89 -6.44 6.91 -2.54
CA ALA A 89 -5.21 7.03 -3.31
C ALA A 89 -4.36 8.20 -2.81
N ASP A 90 -3.07 7.93 -2.56
CA ASP A 90 -2.11 8.96 -2.12
C ASP A 90 -0.68 8.58 -2.55
N ALA A 91 0.31 9.40 -2.23
CA ALA A 91 1.71 9.21 -2.59
C ALA A 91 2.45 8.30 -1.57
N TYR A 92 1.95 7.07 -1.39
CA TYR A 92 2.49 6.11 -0.42
C TYR A 92 3.92 5.68 -0.74
N ASP A 93 4.30 5.62 -2.00
CA ASP A 93 5.66 5.30 -2.44
C ASP A 93 6.66 6.38 -2.04
N GLU A 94 6.29 7.66 -2.16
CA GLU A 94 7.11 8.80 -1.71
C GLU A 94 7.23 8.82 -0.17
N TYR A 95 6.12 8.55 0.53
CA TYR A 95 6.13 8.40 1.98
C TYR A 95 7.06 7.28 2.45
N LEU A 96 6.98 6.09 1.82
CA LEU A 96 7.85 4.97 2.15
C LEU A 96 9.34 5.28 1.92
N ALA A 97 9.65 6.02 0.85
CA ALA A 97 11.04 6.42 0.57
C ALA A 97 11.59 7.30 1.70
N VAL A 98 10.86 8.37 2.06
CA VAL A 98 11.27 9.28 3.15
C VAL A 98 11.32 8.55 4.50
N LEU A 99 10.34 7.69 4.79
CA LEU A 99 10.32 6.93 6.03
C LEU A 99 11.51 5.98 6.14
N ARG A 100 11.89 5.33 5.02
CA ARG A 100 13.05 4.42 4.97
C ARG A 100 14.33 5.15 5.31
N ASP A 101 14.59 6.28 4.66
CA ASP A 101 15.79 7.09 4.92
C ASP A 101 15.90 7.45 6.41
N ARG A 102 14.79 7.86 7.03
CA ARG A 102 14.74 8.19 8.46
C ARG A 102 14.94 6.98 9.37
N VAL A 103 14.41 5.83 9.00
CA VAL A 103 14.62 4.60 9.76
C VAL A 103 16.09 4.18 9.70
N GLU A 104 16.73 4.22 8.53
CA GLU A 104 18.15 3.93 8.35
C GLU A 104 19.02 4.88 9.16
N GLU A 105 18.76 6.20 9.10
CA GLU A 105 19.45 7.21 9.90
C GLU A 105 19.35 6.91 11.40
N ARG A 106 18.12 6.69 11.91
CA ARG A 106 17.91 6.41 13.34
C ARG A 106 18.51 5.07 13.79
N TYR A 107 18.58 4.07 12.88
CA TYR A 107 19.20 2.78 13.20
C TYR A 107 20.72 2.86 13.35
N SER A 108 21.37 3.85 12.75
CA SER A 108 22.80 4.12 12.94
C SER A 108 23.13 4.71 14.30
N GLU A 109 22.13 5.23 15.04
CA GLU A 109 22.29 5.85 16.34
C GLU A 109 22.14 4.85 17.51
N PRO A 110 22.83 5.07 18.65
CA PRO A 110 22.63 4.26 19.86
C PRO A 110 21.17 4.32 20.35
N GLY A 111 20.50 3.18 20.41
CA GLY A 111 19.10 3.10 20.81
C GLY A 111 18.12 3.07 19.64
N LYS A 112 18.62 3.13 18.40
CA LYS A 112 17.82 3.00 17.17
C LYS A 112 16.63 3.96 17.18
N LEU A 113 15.41 3.47 16.92
CA LEU A 113 14.21 4.31 16.90
C LEU A 113 13.88 4.93 18.27
N ASN A 114 14.07 4.21 19.37
CA ASN A 114 13.91 4.71 20.74
C ASN A 114 14.43 3.70 21.79
N SER A 115 15.23 4.14 22.74
CA SER A 115 15.79 3.26 23.77
C SER A 115 14.78 2.74 24.80
N VAL A 116 13.59 3.35 24.88
CA VAL A 116 12.54 3.03 25.88
C VAL A 116 11.25 2.57 25.19
N LYS A 117 10.76 3.35 24.22
CA LYS A 117 9.44 3.18 23.61
C LYS A 117 9.47 2.17 22.47
N ALA A 118 9.06 0.93 22.72
CA ALA A 118 8.87 -0.08 21.67
C ALA A 118 7.75 0.32 20.66
N THR A 119 6.80 1.12 21.10
CA THR A 119 5.70 1.61 20.25
C THR A 119 6.16 2.41 19.04
N GLU A 120 7.40 2.94 19.01
CA GLU A 120 7.97 3.55 17.81
C GLU A 120 8.11 2.52 16.67
N TRP A 121 8.61 1.31 16.99
CA TRP A 121 8.67 0.22 16.01
C TRP A 121 7.29 -0.23 15.55
N HIS A 122 6.34 -0.35 16.49
CA HIS A 122 5.00 -0.84 16.19
C HIS A 122 4.24 0.11 15.28
N ARG A 123 4.26 1.43 15.56
CA ARG A 123 3.66 2.45 14.70
C ARG A 123 4.26 2.44 13.30
N ILE A 124 5.61 2.44 13.21
CA ILE A 124 6.31 2.41 11.91
C ILE A 124 6.01 1.10 11.17
N THR A 125 5.99 -0.06 11.84
CA THR A 125 5.58 -1.34 11.25
C THR A 125 4.20 -1.25 10.59
N LEU A 126 3.21 -0.71 11.31
CA LEU A 126 1.85 -0.60 10.80
C LEU A 126 1.74 0.42 9.66
N SER A 127 2.46 1.54 9.71
CA SER A 127 2.47 2.51 8.62
C SER A 127 3.20 2.00 7.38
N VAL A 128 4.29 1.25 7.53
CA VAL A 128 4.97 0.57 6.41
C VAL A 128 4.02 -0.40 5.72
N LEU A 129 3.29 -1.22 6.49
CA LEU A 129 2.28 -2.14 5.95
C LEU A 129 1.16 -1.38 5.23
N ALA A 130 0.63 -0.34 5.85
CA ALA A 130 -0.43 0.49 5.29
C ALA A 130 -0.01 1.14 3.97
N ALA A 131 1.23 1.57 3.87
CA ALA A 131 1.79 2.14 2.64
C ALA A 131 2.22 1.08 1.60
N GLY A 132 2.04 -0.23 1.87
CA GLY A 132 2.36 -1.33 0.95
C GLY A 132 3.82 -1.79 0.99
N GLY A 133 4.58 -1.41 2.03
CA GLY A 133 5.95 -1.86 2.24
C GLY A 133 6.07 -3.17 3.03
N ASP A 134 7.29 -3.66 3.16
CA ASP A 134 7.63 -4.85 3.96
C ASP A 134 8.42 -4.44 5.21
N PRO A 135 7.83 -4.51 6.42
CA PRO A 135 8.52 -4.15 7.66
C PRO A 135 9.56 -5.19 8.12
N THR A 136 9.58 -6.39 7.53
CA THR A 136 10.60 -7.41 7.84
C THR A 136 11.92 -7.18 7.08
N SER A 137 11.91 -6.24 6.14
CA SER A 137 13.07 -5.85 5.32
C SER A 137 12.95 -4.38 4.93
N PHE A 138 12.92 -3.47 5.92
CA PHE A 138 12.67 -2.04 5.70
C PHE A 138 13.94 -1.21 5.90
N GLY A 139 14.76 -1.14 4.85
CA GLY A 139 16.05 -0.47 4.86
C GLY A 139 17.22 -1.35 5.29
N VAL A 140 18.40 -0.75 5.35
CA VAL A 140 19.67 -1.41 5.66
C VAL A 140 20.48 -0.58 6.66
N CYS A 141 21.09 -1.22 7.65
CA CYS A 141 22.04 -0.60 8.55
C CYS A 141 23.26 -1.53 8.72
N ASP A 142 24.48 -1.01 8.55
CA ASP A 142 25.73 -1.76 8.62
C ASP A 142 25.78 -2.99 7.69
N GLY A 143 25.08 -2.93 6.56
CA GLY A 143 24.99 -4.02 5.57
C GLY A 143 23.93 -5.08 5.87
N GLU A 144 23.24 -4.98 7.02
CA GLU A 144 22.18 -5.89 7.44
C GLU A 144 20.80 -5.27 7.20
N LYS A 145 19.82 -6.11 6.84
CA LYS A 145 18.43 -5.70 6.68
C LYS A 145 17.81 -5.32 8.02
N ILE A 146 17.04 -4.24 8.03
CA ILE A 146 16.26 -3.84 9.19
C ILE A 146 14.96 -4.62 9.24
N ASP A 147 14.77 -5.43 10.29
CA ASP A 147 13.51 -6.12 10.60
C ASP A 147 12.80 -5.39 11.74
N LEU A 148 11.85 -4.52 11.39
CA LEU A 148 11.08 -3.74 12.36
C LEU A 148 10.17 -4.62 13.23
N VAL A 149 9.67 -5.74 12.69
CA VAL A 149 8.81 -6.67 13.41
C VAL A 149 9.61 -7.40 14.47
N ALA A 150 10.75 -7.99 14.11
CA ALA A 150 11.60 -8.71 15.06
C ALA A 150 12.12 -7.78 16.18
N ASP A 151 12.71 -6.66 15.81
CA ASP A 151 13.30 -5.69 16.74
C ASP A 151 12.28 -5.02 17.65
N GLY A 152 11.07 -4.79 17.14
CA GLY A 152 9.97 -4.16 17.89
C GLY A 152 9.19 -5.12 18.77
N THR A 153 9.19 -6.44 18.48
CA THR A 153 8.35 -7.42 19.15
C THR A 153 9.14 -8.57 19.76
N TYR A 154 9.19 -9.71 19.10
CA TYR A 154 9.68 -10.96 19.70
C TYR A 154 11.20 -10.96 20.03
N ASN A 155 12.00 -10.12 19.41
CA ASN A 155 13.42 -9.95 19.73
C ASN A 155 13.72 -8.69 20.57
N ARG A 156 12.73 -7.86 20.87
CA ARG A 156 12.93 -6.63 21.64
C ARG A 156 13.65 -6.87 22.98
N GLY A 157 13.34 -7.96 23.64
CA GLY A 157 13.95 -8.35 24.92
C GLY A 157 15.47 -8.53 24.87
N LYS A 158 16.08 -8.72 23.70
CA LYS A 158 17.53 -8.80 23.53
C LYS A 158 18.24 -7.45 23.78
N THR A 159 17.52 -6.34 23.67
CA THR A 159 18.05 -4.97 23.91
C THR A 159 17.47 -4.33 25.16
N THR A 160 16.14 -4.37 25.31
CA THR A 160 15.42 -3.86 26.47
C THR A 160 14.05 -4.54 26.55
N SER A 161 13.40 -4.52 27.74
CA SER A 161 12.06 -5.14 27.86
C SER A 161 11.05 -4.49 26.91
N LEU A 162 10.22 -5.31 26.25
CA LEU A 162 9.08 -4.86 25.47
C LEU A 162 8.14 -3.98 26.29
N GLY A 163 7.95 -4.32 27.57
CA GLY A 163 7.16 -3.56 28.53
C GLY A 163 7.90 -2.40 29.24
N ARG A 164 9.06 -1.95 28.77
CA ARG A 164 9.82 -0.85 29.40
C ARG A 164 9.01 0.43 29.57
N GLN A 165 8.13 0.72 28.63
CA GLN A 165 7.21 1.86 28.67
C GLN A 165 5.85 1.53 29.30
N GLY A 166 5.69 0.37 29.96
CA GLY A 166 4.42 -0.09 30.52
C GLY A 166 3.67 -1.02 29.57
N ILE A 167 2.33 -1.14 29.79
CA ILE A 167 1.48 -2.08 29.08
C ILE A 167 1.42 -1.82 27.56
N ASN A 168 1.54 -0.57 27.13
CA ASN A 168 1.45 -0.20 25.70
C ASN A 168 2.50 -0.91 24.84
N GLY A 169 3.68 -1.20 25.38
CA GLY A 169 4.68 -1.98 24.65
C GLY A 169 4.18 -3.38 24.31
N TRP A 170 3.51 -4.05 25.24
CA TRP A 170 2.94 -5.37 25.05
C TRP A 170 1.73 -5.36 24.10
N ILE A 171 0.80 -4.41 24.31
CA ILE A 171 -0.41 -4.26 23.50
C ILE A 171 -0.06 -4.03 22.03
N TRP A 172 0.70 -2.98 21.74
CA TRP A 172 1.06 -2.62 20.38
C TRP A 172 2.04 -3.60 19.75
N GLY A 173 2.86 -4.27 20.56
CA GLY A 173 3.70 -5.37 20.13
C GLY A 173 2.90 -6.56 19.60
N LEU A 174 1.81 -6.93 20.30
CA LEU A 174 0.92 -8.00 19.84
C LEU A 174 0.16 -7.60 18.57
N ILE A 175 -0.35 -6.36 18.49
CA ILE A 175 -1.01 -5.84 17.30
C ILE A 175 -0.07 -5.87 16.09
N ALA A 176 1.17 -5.39 16.23
CA ALA A 176 2.15 -5.39 15.16
C ALA A 176 2.53 -6.82 14.73
N LEU A 177 2.71 -7.74 15.69
CA LEU A 177 3.02 -9.14 15.42
C LEU A 177 1.88 -9.87 14.70
N ASP A 178 0.63 -9.51 15.01
CA ASP A 178 -0.56 -10.14 14.44
C ASP A 178 -1.04 -9.47 13.15
N SER A 179 -0.52 -8.31 12.79
CA SER A 179 -0.97 -7.53 11.63
C SER A 179 -0.88 -8.30 10.29
N LYS A 180 0.09 -9.19 10.14
CA LYS A 180 0.18 -10.21 9.08
C LYS A 180 0.38 -11.62 9.62
N ARG A 181 0.07 -11.86 10.89
CA ARG A 181 0.29 -13.17 11.55
C ARG A 181 1.74 -13.65 11.43
N TYR A 182 2.70 -12.75 11.64
CA TYR A 182 4.12 -13.06 11.55
C TYR A 182 4.50 -14.26 12.42
N SER A 183 5.29 -15.16 11.87
CA SER A 183 5.82 -16.30 12.61
C SER A 183 6.84 -15.83 13.65
N VAL A 184 6.80 -16.42 14.83
CA VAL A 184 7.78 -16.21 15.88
C VAL A 184 8.79 -17.34 15.83
N PRO A 185 10.10 -17.07 15.60
CA PRO A 185 11.15 -18.09 15.62
C PRO A 185 11.24 -18.80 16.96
N ALA A 186 11.68 -20.07 16.96
CA ALA A 186 11.80 -20.86 18.19
C ALA A 186 12.85 -20.32 19.18
N ASP A 187 13.83 -19.56 18.69
CA ASP A 187 14.89 -18.91 19.48
C ASP A 187 14.57 -17.44 19.78
N ALA A 188 13.35 -16.98 19.54
CA ALA A 188 12.90 -15.65 19.88
C ALA A 188 12.99 -15.40 21.39
N TYR A 189 13.18 -14.13 21.78
CA TYR A 189 13.22 -13.75 23.20
C TYR A 189 11.85 -13.84 23.87
N TYR A 190 10.78 -13.41 23.15
CA TYR A 190 9.39 -13.53 23.59
C TYR A 190 8.62 -14.38 22.60
N THR A 191 7.85 -15.32 23.12
CA THR A 191 6.81 -16.00 22.35
C THR A 191 5.55 -15.12 22.30
N ARG A 192 4.63 -15.42 21.38
CA ARG A 192 3.31 -14.78 21.34
C ARG A 192 2.53 -14.99 22.64
N ASP A 193 2.65 -16.17 23.25
CA ASP A 193 2.02 -16.49 24.53
C ASP A 193 2.60 -15.67 25.70
N ASP A 194 3.90 -15.38 25.70
CA ASP A 194 4.51 -14.50 26.70
C ASP A 194 3.90 -13.09 26.60
N ILE A 195 3.75 -12.57 25.39
CA ILE A 195 3.16 -11.24 25.17
C ILE A 195 1.71 -11.20 25.64
N ILE A 196 0.90 -12.21 25.28
CA ILE A 196 -0.50 -12.33 25.73
C ILE A 196 -0.54 -12.42 27.27
N THR A 197 0.26 -13.28 27.88
CA THR A 197 0.32 -13.46 29.34
C THR A 197 0.67 -12.15 30.04
N GLU A 198 1.61 -11.39 29.50
CA GLU A 198 1.99 -10.08 30.04
C GLU A 198 0.87 -9.04 29.96
N ILE A 199 0.04 -9.06 28.93
CA ILE A 199 -1.17 -8.22 28.85
C ILE A 199 -2.18 -8.67 29.92
N LEU A 200 -2.54 -9.96 29.94
CA LEU A 200 -3.53 -10.53 30.86
C LEU A 200 -3.16 -10.26 32.33
N SER A 201 -1.86 -10.37 32.67
CA SER A 201 -1.36 -10.17 34.03
C SER A 201 -1.56 -8.76 34.58
N ARG A 202 -1.84 -7.78 33.70
CA ARG A 202 -2.03 -6.36 34.05
C ARG A 202 -3.49 -5.94 34.17
N GLN A 203 -4.44 -6.87 34.01
CA GLN A 203 -5.84 -6.55 34.23
C GLN A 203 -6.08 -6.08 35.67
N LEU A 204 -6.82 -5.01 35.83
CA LEU A 204 -7.22 -4.46 37.12
C LEU A 204 -8.40 -5.23 37.72
N PRO A 205 -8.65 -5.11 39.06
CA PRO A 205 -9.78 -5.80 39.71
C PRO A 205 -11.16 -5.39 39.18
N ASP A 206 -11.26 -4.20 38.60
CA ASP A 206 -12.50 -3.69 37.98
C ASP A 206 -12.73 -4.20 36.54
N GLY A 207 -11.85 -5.07 36.05
CA GLY A 207 -11.92 -5.69 34.72
C GLY A 207 -11.21 -4.92 33.62
N GLY A 208 -10.83 -3.66 33.81
CA GLY A 208 -10.16 -2.83 32.82
C GLY A 208 -8.63 -2.86 32.91
N PHE A 209 -7.99 -1.93 32.21
CA PHE A 209 -6.55 -1.75 32.15
C PHE A 209 -6.18 -0.27 32.31
N ALA A 210 -4.94 0.01 32.73
CA ALA A 210 -4.42 1.36 32.84
C ALA A 210 -2.91 1.40 32.53
N LEU A 211 -2.40 2.58 32.16
CA LEU A 211 -0.96 2.81 32.04
C LEU A 211 -0.28 2.76 33.40
N SER A 212 -0.92 3.29 34.41
CA SER A 212 -0.44 3.35 35.79
C SER A 212 -1.61 3.49 36.77
N GLY A 213 -1.37 3.15 38.03
CA GLY A 213 -2.37 3.23 39.07
C GLY A 213 -3.33 2.02 39.08
N GLY A 214 -4.42 2.15 39.86
CA GLY A 214 -5.39 1.07 40.12
C GLY A 214 -6.80 1.34 39.58
N VAL A 215 -6.98 2.36 38.74
CA VAL A 215 -8.24 2.72 38.12
C VAL A 215 -8.11 2.53 36.62
N SER A 216 -9.02 1.79 36.03
CA SER A 216 -9.01 1.53 34.59
C SER A 216 -9.25 2.79 33.76
N ASP A 217 -8.56 2.85 32.65
CA ASP A 217 -8.63 3.91 31.66
C ASP A 217 -9.29 3.36 30.40
N PRO A 218 -10.24 4.06 29.75
CA PRO A 218 -10.95 3.56 28.58
C PRO A 218 -10.01 3.33 27.38
N ASP A 219 -9.01 4.20 27.15
CA ASP A 219 -8.08 4.08 26.02
C ASP A 219 -7.26 2.80 26.14
N VAL A 220 -6.62 2.63 27.31
CA VAL A 220 -5.75 1.47 27.56
C VAL A 220 -6.55 0.17 27.58
N THR A 221 -7.78 0.21 28.15
CA THR A 221 -8.67 -0.93 28.14
C THR A 221 -9.07 -1.31 26.72
N ALA A 222 -9.46 -0.33 25.91
CA ALA A 222 -9.84 -0.56 24.52
C ALA A 222 -8.66 -1.06 23.67
N MET A 223 -7.46 -0.48 23.82
CA MET A 223 -6.26 -0.95 23.12
C MET A 223 -5.88 -2.39 23.51
N ALA A 224 -6.04 -2.77 24.79
CA ALA A 224 -5.84 -4.16 25.22
C ALA A 224 -6.84 -5.12 24.53
N LEU A 225 -8.11 -4.71 24.40
CA LEU A 225 -9.12 -5.46 23.68
C LEU A 225 -8.78 -5.61 22.19
N GLN A 226 -8.27 -4.56 21.53
CA GLN A 226 -7.83 -4.63 20.13
C GLN A 226 -6.74 -5.70 19.95
N ALA A 227 -5.75 -5.74 20.84
CA ALA A 227 -4.67 -6.72 20.82
C ALA A 227 -5.16 -8.16 21.08
N LEU A 228 -6.12 -8.33 21.99
CA LEU A 228 -6.62 -9.63 22.41
C LEU A 228 -7.76 -10.18 21.54
N ALA A 229 -8.41 -9.32 20.72
CA ALA A 229 -9.56 -9.70 19.89
C ALA A 229 -9.32 -10.95 19.01
N PRO A 230 -8.16 -11.14 18.36
CA PRO A 230 -7.89 -12.33 17.57
C PRO A 230 -7.96 -13.65 18.37
N TYR A 231 -7.86 -13.59 19.69
CA TYR A 231 -7.84 -14.74 20.61
C TYR A 231 -9.16 -14.93 21.36
N TYR A 232 -10.19 -14.12 21.06
CA TYR A 232 -11.48 -14.17 21.76
C TYR A 232 -12.18 -15.54 21.62
N ASN A 233 -11.97 -16.23 20.51
CA ASN A 233 -12.54 -17.56 20.24
C ASN A 233 -11.65 -18.72 20.70
N SER A 234 -10.51 -18.45 21.37
CA SER A 234 -9.61 -19.48 21.85
C SER A 234 -10.12 -20.12 23.13
N GLU A 235 -10.14 -21.47 23.18
CA GLU A 235 -10.44 -22.25 24.39
C GLU A 235 -9.20 -22.42 25.29
N LYS A 236 -8.04 -21.88 24.90
CA LYS A 236 -6.80 -21.94 25.67
C LYS A 236 -6.93 -21.14 26.96
N THR A 237 -6.47 -21.74 28.06
CA THR A 237 -6.33 -21.08 29.35
C THR A 237 -4.89 -20.61 29.57
N TYR A 238 -4.76 -19.48 30.27
CA TYR A 238 -3.50 -18.91 30.72
C TYR A 238 -3.47 -18.85 32.24
N THR A 239 -2.40 -19.34 32.84
CA THR A 239 -2.16 -19.27 34.29
C THR A 239 -1.06 -18.24 34.55
N TYR A 240 -1.37 -17.18 35.30
CA TYR A 240 -0.47 -16.06 35.52
C TYR A 240 -0.73 -15.42 36.91
N GLU A 241 0.28 -14.69 37.39
CA GLU A 241 0.10 -13.80 38.54
C GLU A 241 -0.55 -12.49 38.06
N GLN A 242 -1.76 -12.21 38.54
CA GLN A 242 -2.43 -10.93 38.29
C GLN A 242 -1.76 -9.86 39.16
N LYS A 243 -0.96 -8.98 38.53
CA LYS A 243 -0.06 -8.04 39.20
C LYS A 243 -0.76 -7.04 40.11
N SER A 244 -2.00 -6.69 39.80
CA SER A 244 -2.79 -5.73 40.59
C SER A 244 -3.25 -6.25 41.95
N ILE A 245 -3.31 -7.58 42.14
CA ILE A 245 -3.78 -8.24 43.37
C ILE A 245 -2.78 -9.28 43.92
N GLU A 246 -1.67 -9.49 43.21
CA GLU A 246 -0.62 -10.44 43.57
C GLU A 246 -1.13 -11.87 43.82
N LYS A 247 -2.05 -12.32 42.93
CA LYS A 247 -2.67 -13.66 43.00
C LYS A 247 -2.53 -14.38 41.68
N THR A 248 -2.21 -15.68 41.79
CA THR A 248 -2.26 -16.58 40.65
C THR A 248 -3.71 -16.84 40.24
N VAL A 249 -4.03 -16.60 38.99
CA VAL A 249 -5.33 -16.85 38.37
C VAL A 249 -5.16 -17.70 37.12
N THR A 250 -6.21 -18.41 36.76
CA THR A 250 -6.31 -19.12 35.46
C THR A 250 -7.56 -18.63 34.76
N LYS A 251 -7.39 -18.00 33.59
CA LYS A 251 -8.46 -17.44 32.77
C LYS A 251 -8.26 -17.76 31.29
N HIS A 252 -9.36 -17.78 30.56
CA HIS A 252 -9.31 -17.68 29.10
C HIS A 252 -9.16 -16.19 28.69
N VAL A 253 -8.71 -15.95 27.47
CA VAL A 253 -8.67 -14.59 26.93
C VAL A 253 -10.08 -13.98 26.87
N TYR A 254 -11.08 -14.76 26.52
CA TYR A 254 -12.46 -14.27 26.46
C TYR A 254 -13.04 -13.84 27.83
N ASP A 255 -12.60 -14.45 28.95
CA ASP A 255 -13.04 -14.01 30.28
C ASP A 255 -12.55 -12.59 30.57
N VAL A 256 -11.27 -12.33 30.22
CA VAL A 256 -10.65 -11.01 30.37
C VAL A 256 -11.29 -9.96 29.46
N ILE A 257 -11.62 -10.34 28.21
CA ILE A 257 -12.32 -9.46 27.26
C ILE A 257 -13.73 -9.14 27.74
N ASP A 258 -14.49 -10.13 28.20
CA ASP A 258 -15.86 -9.94 28.66
C ASP A 258 -15.93 -9.02 29.91
N GLU A 259 -15.00 -9.20 30.86
CA GLU A 259 -14.85 -8.32 32.03
C GLU A 259 -14.51 -6.87 31.59
N ALA A 260 -13.60 -6.70 30.64
CA ALA A 260 -13.19 -5.39 30.13
C ALA A 260 -14.30 -4.70 29.32
N LEU A 261 -15.09 -5.44 28.53
CA LEU A 261 -16.28 -4.90 27.86
C LEU A 261 -17.33 -4.41 28.86
N GLY A 262 -17.55 -5.17 29.95
CA GLY A 262 -18.40 -4.74 31.06
C GLY A 262 -17.93 -3.41 31.64
N ARG A 263 -16.62 -3.31 31.92
CA ARG A 263 -16.01 -2.09 32.47
C ARG A 263 -16.11 -0.89 31.53
N LEU A 264 -15.85 -1.06 30.23
CA LEU A 264 -16.03 0.00 29.24
C LEU A 264 -17.50 0.48 29.19
N SER A 265 -18.44 -0.45 29.22
CA SER A 265 -19.86 -0.07 29.28
C SER A 265 -20.21 0.77 30.52
N GLU A 266 -19.60 0.52 31.69
CA GLU A 266 -19.78 1.32 32.90
C GLU A 266 -19.14 2.72 32.80
N LEU A 267 -17.99 2.81 32.11
CA LEU A 267 -17.25 4.07 31.96
C LEU A 267 -17.86 5.03 30.94
N GLN A 268 -18.69 4.52 30.01
CA GLN A 268 -19.34 5.34 28.98
C GLN A 268 -20.25 6.39 29.58
N LEU A 269 -20.15 7.65 29.13
CA LEU A 269 -20.96 8.76 29.56
C LEU A 269 -22.36 8.76 28.91
N ASP A 270 -23.30 9.46 29.51
CA ASP A 270 -24.67 9.64 29.00
C ASP A 270 -24.72 10.29 27.61
N THR A 271 -23.69 11.03 27.24
CA THR A 271 -23.48 11.69 25.95
C THR A 271 -22.96 10.75 24.85
N GLY A 272 -22.63 9.49 25.19
CA GLY A 272 -22.15 8.46 24.27
C GLY A 272 -20.63 8.36 24.19
N ASP A 273 -19.90 9.36 24.70
CA ASP A 273 -18.44 9.40 24.70
C ASP A 273 -17.81 8.88 26.00
N PHE A 274 -16.49 9.06 26.11
CA PHE A 274 -15.69 8.68 27.26
C PHE A 274 -14.86 9.85 27.79
N LYS A 275 -14.27 9.65 28.95
CA LYS A 275 -13.23 10.51 29.50
C LYS A 275 -12.03 9.71 29.98
N SER A 276 -10.85 10.20 29.69
CA SER A 276 -9.58 9.68 30.18
C SER A 276 -8.87 10.74 30.99
N TRP A 277 -8.22 10.34 32.09
CA TRP A 277 -7.51 11.25 33.01
C TRP A 277 -8.38 12.46 33.50
N GLY A 278 -9.69 12.26 33.57
CA GLY A 278 -10.64 13.28 34.02
C GLY A 278 -11.18 14.21 32.93
N THR A 279 -10.68 14.12 31.69
CA THR A 279 -11.08 14.96 30.57
C THR A 279 -11.88 14.17 29.54
N GLU A 280 -13.07 14.68 29.15
CA GLU A 280 -13.84 14.15 28.02
C GLU A 280 -13.07 14.44 26.73
N ASN A 281 -12.84 13.42 25.91
CA ASN A 281 -12.10 13.57 24.66
C ASN A 281 -12.58 12.57 23.61
N VAL A 282 -12.34 12.87 22.34
CA VAL A 282 -12.79 12.05 21.21
C VAL A 282 -11.99 10.76 21.11
N GLU A 283 -10.69 10.81 21.37
CA GLU A 283 -9.76 9.70 21.17
C GLU A 283 -10.14 8.49 22.03
N SER A 284 -10.57 8.71 23.27
CA SER A 284 -11.04 7.63 24.14
C SER A 284 -12.24 6.89 23.54
N THR A 285 -13.16 7.63 22.90
CA THR A 285 -14.30 7.05 22.21
C THR A 285 -13.89 6.31 20.95
N ASP A 286 -12.95 6.87 20.19
CA ASP A 286 -12.36 6.27 19.00
C ASP A 286 -11.73 4.92 19.31
N GLN A 287 -10.91 4.82 20.35
CA GLN A 287 -10.29 3.56 20.76
C GLN A 287 -11.31 2.48 21.09
N VAL A 288 -12.40 2.84 21.80
CA VAL A 288 -13.47 1.89 22.14
C VAL A 288 -14.20 1.41 20.87
N VAL A 289 -14.52 2.31 19.94
CA VAL A 289 -15.16 1.93 18.67
C VAL A 289 -14.28 0.96 17.88
N VAL A 290 -12.98 1.22 17.76
CA VAL A 290 -12.04 0.31 17.08
C VAL A 290 -12.01 -1.07 17.77
N ALA A 291 -11.97 -1.10 19.11
CA ALA A 291 -12.00 -2.36 19.87
C ALA A 291 -13.27 -3.19 19.60
N LEU A 292 -14.43 -2.53 19.58
CA LEU A 292 -15.69 -3.20 19.27
C LEU A 292 -15.72 -3.74 17.83
N CYS A 293 -15.22 -2.96 16.86
CA CYS A 293 -15.08 -3.42 15.48
C CYS A 293 -14.15 -4.66 15.37
N CYS A 294 -13.05 -4.69 16.12
CA CYS A 294 -12.16 -5.86 16.17
C CYS A 294 -12.84 -7.12 16.73
N LEU A 295 -13.80 -6.94 17.64
CA LEU A 295 -14.59 -8.02 18.23
C LEU A 295 -15.88 -8.33 17.46
N GLY A 296 -16.14 -7.68 16.32
CA GLY A 296 -17.37 -7.84 15.53
C GLY A 296 -18.63 -7.27 16.22
N ILE A 297 -18.48 -6.54 17.32
CA ILE A 297 -19.57 -5.89 18.04
C ILE A 297 -19.96 -4.60 17.30
N ASP A 298 -21.27 -4.39 17.14
CA ASP A 298 -21.77 -3.18 16.49
C ASP A 298 -21.83 -2.01 17.49
N PRO A 299 -20.97 -0.99 17.32
CA PRO A 299 -20.91 0.13 18.26
C PRO A 299 -22.15 1.04 18.22
N LEU A 300 -23.01 0.90 17.20
CA LEU A 300 -24.21 1.71 17.05
C LEU A 300 -25.48 1.03 17.58
N THR A 301 -25.48 -0.30 17.71
CA THR A 301 -26.68 -1.06 18.06
C THR A 301 -26.52 -1.93 19.31
N ASP A 302 -25.29 -2.18 19.78
CA ASP A 302 -25.08 -2.93 21.01
C ASP A 302 -25.59 -2.15 22.24
N LYS A 303 -26.56 -2.73 22.93
CA LYS A 303 -27.24 -2.09 24.04
C LYS A 303 -26.33 -1.72 25.23
N ARG A 304 -25.18 -2.38 25.36
CA ARG A 304 -24.19 -2.05 26.39
C ARG A 304 -23.62 -0.65 26.19
N PHE A 305 -23.53 -0.23 24.90
CA PHE A 305 -22.90 1.02 24.48
C PHE A 305 -23.88 2.08 23.96
N ILE A 306 -25.16 1.98 24.36
CA ILE A 306 -26.18 3.04 24.14
C ILE A 306 -26.53 3.64 25.49
N LYS A 307 -26.21 4.93 25.72
CA LYS A 307 -26.47 5.65 26.97
C LYS A 307 -27.46 6.80 26.72
N LYS A 308 -28.59 6.80 27.41
CA LYS A 308 -29.66 7.81 27.24
C LYS A 308 -30.11 8.00 25.77
N GLY A 309 -29.96 6.96 24.94
CA GLY A 309 -30.28 7.01 23.51
C GLY A 309 -29.12 7.45 22.61
N ASN A 310 -27.99 7.87 23.18
CA ASN A 310 -26.78 8.23 22.44
C ASN A 310 -25.91 7.00 22.21
N THR A 311 -25.46 6.82 20.97
CA THR A 311 -24.47 5.83 20.54
C THR A 311 -23.05 6.35 20.70
N LEU A 312 -22.04 5.51 20.52
CA LEU A 312 -20.63 5.94 20.46
C LEU A 312 -20.40 6.92 19.31
N TYR A 313 -21.10 6.76 18.19
CA TYR A 313 -20.97 7.67 17.05
C TYR A 313 -21.53 9.08 17.39
N ASP A 314 -22.60 9.16 18.19
CA ASP A 314 -23.05 10.43 18.73
C ASP A 314 -21.97 11.08 19.59
N GLY A 315 -21.30 10.29 20.43
CA GLY A 315 -20.17 10.74 21.24
C GLY A 315 -19.04 11.33 20.40
N ILE A 316 -18.62 10.65 19.32
CA ILE A 316 -17.59 11.14 18.39
C ILE A 316 -18.03 12.44 17.71
N LEU A 317 -19.24 12.50 17.17
CA LEU A 317 -19.72 13.67 16.43
C LEU A 317 -19.80 14.96 17.26
N ARG A 318 -19.83 14.86 18.58
CA ARG A 318 -19.76 16.03 19.46
C ARG A 318 -18.50 16.86 19.28
N TYR A 319 -17.40 16.23 18.87
CA TYR A 319 -16.09 16.86 18.72
C TYR A 319 -15.79 17.34 17.30
N ARG A 320 -16.72 17.14 16.36
CA ARG A 320 -16.56 17.57 14.97
C ARG A 320 -16.61 19.08 14.84
N MET A 321 -15.60 19.64 14.20
CA MET A 321 -15.48 21.08 13.94
C MET A 321 -16.07 21.46 12.58
N LYS A 322 -16.35 22.76 12.39
CA LYS A 322 -16.92 23.28 11.13
C LYS A 322 -15.97 23.18 9.94
N ASP A 323 -14.68 23.12 10.19
CA ASP A 323 -13.62 22.95 9.18
C ASP A 323 -13.49 21.49 8.69
N GLY A 324 -14.25 20.58 9.27
CA GLY A 324 -14.24 19.14 8.96
C GLY A 324 -13.28 18.32 9.83
N GLY A 325 -12.38 18.95 10.59
CA GLY A 325 -11.53 18.30 11.57
C GLY A 325 -12.22 18.03 12.90
N PHE A 326 -11.46 17.60 13.89
CA PHE A 326 -11.93 17.26 15.23
C PHE A 326 -11.11 17.96 16.31
N VAL A 327 -11.78 18.47 17.33
CA VAL A 327 -11.13 18.97 18.54
C VAL A 327 -10.86 17.82 19.50
N HIS A 328 -9.72 17.84 20.18
CA HIS A 328 -9.39 16.85 21.21
C HIS A 328 -10.41 16.85 22.34
N SER A 329 -10.60 18.01 22.95
CA SER A 329 -11.53 18.25 24.05
C SER A 329 -11.99 19.70 24.06
N TYR A 330 -13.17 19.97 24.55
CA TYR A 330 -13.66 21.33 24.81
C TYR A 330 -13.15 21.92 26.12
N VAL A 331 -12.36 21.17 26.88
CA VAL A 331 -11.71 21.62 28.09
C VAL A 331 -10.23 21.84 27.85
N TYR A 332 -9.71 23.01 28.17
CA TYR A 332 -8.28 23.28 28.07
C TYR A 332 -7.49 22.41 29.05
N ASP A 333 -6.50 21.68 28.51
CA ASP A 333 -5.57 20.85 29.29
C ASP A 333 -4.21 21.56 29.39
N PRO A 334 -3.81 22.00 30.60
CA PRO A 334 -2.50 22.63 30.78
C PRO A 334 -1.32 21.69 30.58
N ASP A 335 -1.54 20.37 30.68
CA ASP A 335 -0.51 19.35 30.43
C ASP A 335 -0.37 19.05 28.93
N ASN A 336 -1.35 19.47 28.12
CA ASN A 336 -1.33 19.39 26.66
C ASN A 336 -1.67 20.74 26.00
N PRO A 337 -0.84 21.78 26.17
CA PRO A 337 -1.15 23.16 25.77
C PRO A 337 -1.26 23.35 24.25
N SER A 338 -0.83 22.40 23.45
CA SER A 338 -1.00 22.41 21.99
C SER A 338 -2.40 21.99 21.56
N SER A 339 -3.22 21.43 22.46
CA SER A 339 -4.58 20.98 22.19
C SER A 339 -5.58 22.07 22.61
N LEU A 340 -5.90 22.97 21.68
CA LEU A 340 -6.82 24.08 21.93
C LEU A 340 -8.27 23.59 21.88
N PRO A 341 -9.16 24.06 22.81
CA PRO A 341 -10.55 23.61 22.89
C PRO A 341 -11.46 24.15 21.77
N ASP A 342 -10.96 25.04 20.94
CA ASP A 342 -11.69 25.71 19.84
C ASP A 342 -11.04 25.51 18.46
N ALA A 343 -10.09 24.60 18.36
CA ALA A 343 -9.37 24.30 17.10
C ALA A 343 -9.28 22.80 16.84
N SER A 344 -9.37 22.43 15.57
CA SER A 344 -9.12 21.06 15.14
C SER A 344 -7.70 20.62 15.46
N ASN A 345 -7.55 19.37 15.89
CA ASN A 345 -6.31 18.80 16.40
C ASN A 345 -5.88 17.60 15.56
N THR A 346 -4.58 17.50 15.28
CA THR A 346 -4.03 16.41 14.46
C THR A 346 -4.28 15.04 15.09
N MET A 347 -4.09 14.89 16.41
CA MET A 347 -4.28 13.61 17.12
C MET A 347 -5.75 13.18 17.10
N ALA A 348 -6.67 14.11 17.37
CA ALA A 348 -8.11 13.86 17.27
C ALA A 348 -8.50 13.47 15.83
N GLY A 349 -7.97 14.18 14.84
CA GLY A 349 -8.24 13.90 13.43
C GLY A 349 -7.73 12.54 12.98
N GLU A 350 -6.48 12.15 13.33
CA GLU A 350 -5.92 10.86 12.91
C GLU A 350 -6.68 9.68 13.55
N GLN A 351 -7.02 9.77 14.84
CA GLN A 351 -7.75 8.72 15.53
C GLN A 351 -9.17 8.57 15.01
N THR A 352 -9.89 9.66 14.83
CA THR A 352 -11.21 9.60 14.22
C THR A 352 -11.17 9.09 12.79
N LEU A 353 -10.13 9.43 11.99
CA LEU A 353 -9.99 8.94 10.61
C LEU A 353 -9.88 7.41 10.55
N TYR A 354 -8.99 6.82 11.35
CA TYR A 354 -8.88 5.36 11.34
C TYR A 354 -10.06 4.66 12.01
N THR A 355 -10.79 5.36 12.92
CA THR A 355 -12.05 4.87 13.46
C THR A 355 -13.14 4.82 12.39
N MET A 356 -13.25 5.84 11.52
CA MET A 356 -14.15 5.80 10.37
C MET A 356 -13.76 4.64 9.42
N ALA A 357 -12.47 4.42 9.21
CA ALA A 357 -12.01 3.26 8.46
C ALA A 357 -12.46 1.93 9.08
N ALA A 358 -12.32 1.77 10.40
CA ALA A 358 -12.77 0.56 11.12
C ALA A 358 -14.28 0.32 10.96
N LEU A 359 -15.10 1.37 11.07
CA LEU A 359 -16.56 1.30 10.89
C LEU A 359 -16.94 0.91 9.46
N ILE A 360 -16.35 1.57 8.46
CA ILE A 360 -16.61 1.29 7.02
C ILE A 360 -16.19 -0.14 6.67
N ARG A 361 -15.03 -0.60 7.12
CA ARG A 361 -14.53 -1.96 6.89
C ARG A 361 -15.44 -3.00 7.51
N ARG A 362 -15.92 -2.73 8.73
CA ARG A 362 -16.90 -3.59 9.40
C ARG A 362 -18.21 -3.68 8.61
N GLU A 363 -18.76 -2.56 8.10
CA GLU A 363 -19.97 -2.56 7.27
C GLU A 363 -19.79 -3.37 5.98
N LYS A 364 -18.60 -3.32 5.37
CA LYS A 364 -18.26 -4.07 4.16
C LYS A 364 -17.88 -5.53 4.42
N GLY A 365 -17.75 -5.97 5.67
CA GLY A 365 -17.26 -7.31 6.02
C GLY A 365 -15.83 -7.54 5.53
N GLU A 366 -15.01 -6.52 5.59
CA GLU A 366 -13.57 -6.55 5.32
C GLU A 366 -12.78 -6.89 6.60
N ARG A 367 -11.48 -7.20 6.45
CA ARG A 367 -10.61 -7.44 7.60
C ARG A 367 -10.57 -6.24 8.53
N THR A 368 -10.37 -6.47 9.83
CA THR A 368 -10.31 -5.42 10.85
C THR A 368 -9.16 -4.44 10.59
N LEU A 369 -9.18 -3.28 11.25
CA LEU A 369 -8.29 -2.15 10.99
C LEU A 369 -6.81 -2.53 10.89
N TYR A 370 -6.32 -3.36 11.79
CA TYR A 370 -4.90 -3.73 11.88
C TYR A 370 -4.57 -5.10 11.29
N ASP A 371 -5.51 -5.78 10.64
CA ASP A 371 -5.24 -7.02 9.90
C ASP A 371 -4.92 -6.68 8.43
N PHE A 372 -3.63 -6.63 8.11
CA PHE A 372 -3.10 -6.29 6.78
C PHE A 372 -2.87 -7.51 5.88
N ARG A 373 -3.41 -8.66 6.23
CA ARG A 373 -3.41 -9.82 5.32
C ARG A 373 -4.29 -9.52 4.11
N PRO A 374 -4.09 -10.20 2.97
CA PRO A 374 -4.99 -10.09 1.82
C PRO A 374 -6.45 -10.27 2.25
N GLU A 375 -7.38 -9.53 1.65
CA GLU A 375 -8.80 -9.66 1.98
C GLU A 375 -9.29 -11.10 1.77
N GLN A 376 -10.26 -11.51 2.58
CA GLN A 376 -10.83 -12.85 2.49
C GLN A 376 -11.48 -13.08 1.13
N SER A 377 -11.19 -14.22 0.50
CA SER A 377 -11.85 -14.61 -0.74
C SER A 377 -13.37 -14.71 -0.57
N ALA A 378 -14.12 -14.57 -1.64
CA ALA A 378 -15.57 -14.72 -1.63
C ALA A 378 -16.00 -16.09 -1.08
N GLU A 379 -15.24 -17.16 -1.38
CA GLU A 379 -15.46 -18.50 -0.86
C GLU A 379 -15.29 -18.55 0.66
N LEU A 380 -14.20 -18.00 1.18
CA LEU A 380 -13.93 -17.97 2.62
C LEU A 380 -14.97 -17.14 3.37
N LYS A 381 -15.33 -15.96 2.85
CA LYS A 381 -16.43 -15.13 3.40
C LYS A 381 -17.76 -15.92 3.44
N ALA A 382 -18.07 -16.68 2.39
CA ALA A 382 -19.28 -17.52 2.34
C ALA A 382 -19.24 -18.63 3.39
N ARG A 383 -18.09 -19.29 3.61
CA ARG A 383 -17.92 -20.31 4.65
C ARG A 383 -18.11 -19.73 6.05
N ILE A 384 -17.47 -18.61 6.36
CA ILE A 384 -17.62 -17.89 7.64
C ILE A 384 -19.09 -17.52 7.86
N SER A 385 -19.72 -16.89 6.86
CA SER A 385 -21.14 -16.50 6.92
C SER A 385 -22.07 -17.68 7.09
N SER A 386 -21.79 -18.84 6.50
CA SER A 386 -22.55 -20.08 6.69
C SER A 386 -22.56 -20.52 8.14
N VAL A 387 -21.38 -20.51 8.79
CA VAL A 387 -21.25 -20.86 10.22
C VAL A 387 -22.00 -19.85 11.10
N GLU A 388 -21.82 -18.54 10.86
CA GLU A 388 -22.53 -17.47 11.57
C GLU A 388 -24.04 -17.61 11.49
N ASN A 389 -24.59 -17.82 10.28
CA ASN A 389 -26.03 -17.96 10.06
C ASN A 389 -26.60 -19.20 10.78
N LYS A 390 -25.86 -20.31 10.81
CA LYS A 390 -26.25 -21.49 11.57
C LYS A 390 -26.31 -21.19 13.06
N ILE A 391 -25.26 -20.59 13.62
CA ILE A 391 -25.19 -20.26 15.04
C ILE A 391 -26.31 -19.29 15.42
N ALA A 392 -26.63 -18.32 14.56
CA ALA A 392 -27.71 -17.36 14.80
C ALA A 392 -29.08 -18.06 15.00
N SER A 393 -29.33 -19.20 14.34
CA SER A 393 -30.56 -19.96 14.44
C SER A 393 -30.64 -20.86 15.70
N PHE A 394 -29.53 -21.04 16.44
CA PHE A 394 -29.47 -21.98 17.56
C PHE A 394 -30.08 -21.39 18.83
N GLY A 395 -30.63 -22.28 19.66
CA GLY A 395 -31.15 -21.99 20.98
C GLY A 395 -30.89 -23.12 21.99
N ALA A 396 -31.39 -23.00 23.21
CA ALA A 396 -31.21 -24.00 24.27
C ALA A 396 -31.69 -25.40 23.88
N ASN A 397 -32.67 -25.48 22.96
CA ASN A 397 -33.25 -26.73 22.48
C ASN A 397 -32.54 -27.34 21.27
N THR A 398 -31.52 -26.69 20.71
CA THR A 398 -30.73 -27.23 19.59
C THR A 398 -30.10 -28.57 20.01
N ASP A 399 -30.25 -29.60 19.18
CA ASP A 399 -29.77 -30.93 19.50
C ASP A 399 -28.25 -31.06 19.38
N ALA A 400 -27.67 -32.04 20.09
CA ALA A 400 -26.23 -32.24 20.16
C ALA A 400 -25.58 -32.58 18.80
N LYS A 401 -26.30 -33.22 17.88
CA LYS A 401 -25.79 -33.58 16.55
C LYS A 401 -25.61 -32.33 15.70
N THR A 402 -26.59 -31.43 15.71
CA THR A 402 -26.54 -30.14 15.01
C THR A 402 -25.41 -29.26 15.54
N LEU A 403 -25.23 -29.20 16.88
CA LEU A 403 -24.14 -28.43 17.48
C LEU A 403 -22.75 -29.01 17.12
N ARG A 404 -22.57 -30.34 17.12
CA ARG A 404 -21.31 -30.96 16.67
C ARG A 404 -21.01 -30.67 15.20
N SER A 405 -22.04 -30.71 14.34
CA SER A 405 -21.86 -30.36 12.92
C SER A 405 -21.38 -28.91 12.74
N ALA A 406 -21.97 -27.98 13.48
CA ALA A 406 -21.55 -26.58 13.42
C ALA A 406 -20.13 -26.35 13.99
N LEU A 407 -19.77 -27.05 15.06
CA LEU A 407 -18.40 -27.04 15.59
C LEU A 407 -17.40 -27.58 14.58
N ALA A 408 -17.71 -28.69 13.91
CA ALA A 408 -16.85 -29.24 12.87
C ALA A 408 -16.72 -28.28 11.69
N GLU A 409 -17.77 -27.60 11.27
CA GLU A 409 -17.66 -26.55 10.24
C GLU A 409 -16.79 -25.37 10.68
N TYR A 410 -16.96 -24.91 11.92
CA TYR A 410 -16.11 -23.87 12.49
C TYR A 410 -14.62 -24.28 12.53
N TYR A 411 -14.32 -25.49 13.03
CA TYR A 411 -12.96 -25.97 13.13
C TYR A 411 -12.34 -26.34 11.77
N SER A 412 -13.17 -26.56 10.75
CA SER A 412 -12.69 -26.74 9.38
C SER A 412 -12.18 -25.45 8.73
N LEU A 413 -12.48 -24.27 9.31
CA LEU A 413 -11.91 -23.00 8.86
C LEU A 413 -10.42 -22.92 9.21
N PRO A 414 -9.59 -22.23 8.39
CA PRO A 414 -8.21 -21.91 8.76
C PRO A 414 -8.15 -21.24 10.14
N GLU A 415 -7.17 -21.60 10.94
CA GLU A 415 -7.10 -21.16 12.34
C GLU A 415 -7.12 -19.63 12.46
N THR A 416 -6.40 -18.94 11.57
CA THR A 416 -6.30 -17.48 11.53
C THR A 416 -7.61 -16.78 11.16
N GLU A 417 -8.57 -17.52 10.59
CA GLU A 417 -9.87 -17.00 10.15
C GLU A 417 -11.00 -17.22 11.14
N ARG A 418 -10.78 -18.11 12.13
CA ARG A 418 -11.79 -18.46 13.14
C ARG A 418 -12.21 -17.27 14.00
N SER A 419 -11.33 -16.28 14.17
CA SER A 419 -11.65 -15.04 14.91
C SER A 419 -12.74 -14.18 14.25
N TYR A 420 -13.00 -14.39 12.95
CA TYR A 420 -14.07 -13.72 12.22
C TYR A 420 -15.43 -14.40 12.34
N VAL A 421 -15.54 -15.53 13.05
CA VAL A 421 -16.83 -16.13 13.47
C VAL A 421 -17.19 -15.53 14.83
N TYR A 422 -17.76 -14.36 14.84
CA TYR A 422 -18.00 -13.55 16.04
C TYR A 422 -19.02 -14.19 17.01
N SER A 423 -19.88 -15.07 16.51
CA SER A 423 -20.86 -15.80 17.32
C SER A 423 -20.33 -17.11 17.93
N TYR A 424 -19.06 -17.48 17.70
CA TYR A 424 -18.49 -18.75 18.16
C TYR A 424 -18.70 -18.99 19.66
N ARG A 425 -18.54 -17.96 20.51
CA ARG A 425 -18.75 -18.09 21.95
C ARG A 425 -20.14 -18.67 22.30
N ARG A 426 -21.19 -18.26 21.56
CA ARG A 426 -22.54 -18.81 21.73
C ARG A 426 -22.56 -20.31 21.36
N LEU A 427 -21.90 -20.71 20.28
CA LEU A 427 -21.81 -22.10 19.87
C LEU A 427 -21.09 -22.94 20.93
N SER A 428 -19.93 -22.50 21.41
CA SER A 428 -19.14 -23.16 22.45
C SER A 428 -19.96 -23.35 23.75
N LEU A 429 -20.65 -22.29 24.23
CA LEU A 429 -21.49 -22.38 25.41
C LEU A 429 -22.65 -23.37 25.25
N LEU A 430 -23.35 -23.37 24.11
CA LEU A 430 -24.42 -24.32 23.82
C LEU A 430 -23.91 -25.76 23.74
N ALA A 431 -22.75 -25.97 23.14
CA ALA A 431 -22.10 -27.28 23.04
C ALA A 431 -21.71 -27.83 24.42
N LYS A 432 -21.05 -27.02 25.24
CA LYS A 432 -20.67 -27.38 26.62
C LYS A 432 -21.90 -27.70 27.47
N ALA A 433 -22.99 -26.93 27.33
CA ALA A 433 -24.26 -27.23 28.01
C ALA A 433 -24.91 -28.57 27.60
N LYS A 434 -24.51 -29.13 26.45
CA LYS A 434 -24.93 -30.48 25.98
C LYS A 434 -23.84 -31.54 26.21
N ASN A 435 -22.82 -31.24 27.04
CA ASN A 435 -21.69 -32.13 27.32
C ASN A 435 -20.91 -32.54 26.06
N ILE A 436 -20.80 -31.63 25.07
CA ILE A 436 -19.96 -31.84 23.89
C ILE A 436 -18.56 -31.37 24.25
N ASP A 437 -17.59 -32.25 24.04
CA ASP A 437 -16.17 -31.91 24.17
C ASP A 437 -15.72 -31.12 22.93
N VAL A 438 -15.53 -29.82 23.15
CA VAL A 438 -15.18 -28.86 22.09
C VAL A 438 -13.75 -29.07 21.61
N GLU A 439 -12.79 -29.34 22.54
CA GLU A 439 -11.39 -29.58 22.22
C GLU A 439 -11.20 -30.88 21.42
N LYS A 440 -11.90 -31.93 21.83
CA LYS A 440 -11.90 -33.18 21.06
C LYS A 440 -12.45 -32.98 19.66
N THR A 441 -13.55 -32.23 19.51
CA THR A 441 -14.10 -31.91 18.18
C THR A 441 -13.12 -31.13 17.35
N ALA A 442 -12.38 -30.18 17.93
CA ALA A 442 -11.32 -29.43 17.26
C ALA A 442 -10.20 -30.35 16.76
N ALA A 443 -9.72 -31.27 17.63
CA ALA A 443 -8.65 -32.21 17.30
C ALA A 443 -9.04 -33.23 16.20
N GLU A 444 -10.31 -33.61 16.14
CA GLU A 444 -10.83 -34.58 15.17
C GLU A 444 -11.24 -33.94 13.82
N THR A 445 -11.32 -32.62 13.73
CA THR A 445 -11.78 -31.91 12.52
C THR A 445 -10.60 -31.45 11.67
N PRO A 446 -10.44 -31.96 10.43
CA PRO A 446 -9.39 -31.46 9.54
C PRO A 446 -9.67 -30.03 9.11
N VAL A 447 -8.63 -29.23 9.10
CA VAL A 447 -8.67 -27.86 8.52
C VAL A 447 -8.73 -27.97 7.01
N ILE A 448 -9.62 -27.20 6.41
CA ILE A 448 -9.72 -27.06 4.95
C ILE A 448 -9.10 -25.69 4.63
N GLU A 449 -7.89 -25.73 4.09
CA GLU A 449 -7.24 -24.53 3.64
C GLU A 449 -8.08 -23.88 2.54
N SER A 450 -8.26 -22.58 2.63
CA SER A 450 -8.83 -21.77 1.56
C SER A 450 -7.67 -21.18 0.78
N PRO A 451 -7.70 -21.24 -0.56
CA PRO A 451 -6.68 -20.52 -1.32
C PRO A 451 -6.67 -19.06 -0.87
N GLU A 452 -5.50 -18.56 -0.56
CA GLU A 452 -5.24 -17.14 -0.32
C GLU A 452 -5.37 -16.38 -1.67
N ASN A 453 -6.60 -16.31 -2.20
CA ASN A 453 -6.90 -15.67 -3.48
C ASN A 453 -7.51 -14.27 -3.29
N GLY A 454 -7.32 -13.68 -2.12
CA GLY A 454 -7.49 -12.25 -1.98
C GLY A 454 -6.32 -11.55 -2.67
N GLU A 455 -6.59 -10.57 -3.49
CA GLU A 455 -5.54 -9.66 -3.94
C GLU A 455 -4.86 -9.05 -2.70
N PRO A 456 -3.53 -8.87 -2.70
CA PRO A 456 -2.88 -8.16 -1.61
C PRO A 456 -3.55 -6.79 -1.47
N ASP A 457 -3.85 -6.41 -0.24
CA ASP A 457 -4.39 -5.08 0.10
C ASP A 457 -3.27 -4.05 -0.17
N THR A 458 -3.10 -3.70 -1.44
CA THR A 458 -2.10 -2.72 -1.88
C THR A 458 -2.76 -1.35 -1.95
N PRO A 459 -2.19 -0.34 -1.28
CA PRO A 459 -2.76 1.00 -1.32
C PRO A 459 -2.79 1.53 -2.76
N LEU A 460 -3.85 2.25 -3.08
CA LEU A 460 -3.98 2.92 -4.37
C LEU A 460 -2.98 4.08 -4.44
N LEU A 461 -2.19 4.12 -5.52
CA LEU A 461 -1.25 5.21 -5.77
C LEU A 461 -1.97 6.36 -6.51
N TYR A 462 -1.53 7.57 -6.26
CA TYR A 462 -2.02 8.75 -6.96
C TYR A 462 -1.09 9.11 -8.11
N PHE A 463 -1.63 9.05 -9.35
CA PHE A 463 -0.88 9.45 -10.55
C PHE A 463 -0.96 10.97 -10.70
N THR A 464 0.09 11.64 -10.24
CA THR A 464 0.13 13.11 -10.06
C THR A 464 0.15 13.88 -11.39
N ALA A 465 -0.09 15.20 -11.33
CA ALA A 465 0.14 16.06 -12.48
C ALA A 465 1.61 16.06 -12.92
N SER A 466 2.55 15.89 -11.99
CA SER A 466 3.98 15.75 -12.29
C SER A 466 4.27 14.44 -13.02
N ASP A 467 3.64 13.32 -12.64
CA ASP A 467 3.78 12.03 -13.33
C ASP A 467 3.25 12.13 -14.76
N ARG A 468 2.08 12.76 -14.96
CA ARG A 468 1.54 13.03 -16.30
C ARG A 468 2.48 13.88 -17.14
N ALA A 469 3.02 14.95 -16.55
CA ALA A 469 3.99 15.81 -17.22
C ALA A 469 5.28 15.05 -17.58
N ALA A 470 5.73 14.13 -16.72
CA ALA A 470 6.90 13.30 -16.98
C ALA A 470 6.66 12.32 -18.17
N VAL A 471 5.45 11.76 -18.29
CA VAL A 471 5.08 10.95 -19.48
C VAL A 471 5.05 11.81 -20.74
N ASP A 472 4.51 13.02 -20.67
CA ASP A 472 4.42 13.92 -21.80
C ASP A 472 5.79 14.49 -22.23
N ALA A 473 6.75 14.54 -21.29
CA ALA A 473 8.13 14.97 -21.53
C ALA A 473 9.05 13.85 -22.06
N LEU A 474 8.58 12.61 -22.21
CA LEU A 474 9.38 11.54 -22.79
C LEU A 474 9.85 11.91 -24.20
N PRO A 475 11.13 11.68 -24.54
CA PRO A 475 11.65 12.02 -25.86
C PRO A 475 10.96 11.20 -26.98
N GLU A 476 10.82 11.80 -28.16
CA GLU A 476 10.24 11.13 -29.33
C GLU A 476 11.02 9.86 -29.71
N LYS A 477 12.33 9.87 -29.56
CA LYS A 477 13.19 8.70 -29.74
C LYS A 477 13.69 8.23 -28.39
N LEU A 478 13.18 7.08 -27.96
CA LEU A 478 13.54 6.47 -26.69
C LEU A 478 14.89 5.74 -26.76
N SER A 479 15.56 5.70 -25.63
CA SER A 479 16.76 4.92 -25.38
C SER A 479 16.60 4.11 -24.09
N THR A 480 17.54 3.25 -23.78
CA THR A 480 17.50 2.50 -22.53
C THR A 480 17.73 3.37 -21.28
N GLU A 481 18.11 4.64 -21.44
CA GLU A 481 18.20 5.63 -20.37
C GLU A 481 16.85 5.85 -19.67
N GLN A 482 15.75 5.84 -20.44
CA GLN A 482 14.42 6.07 -19.92
C GLN A 482 13.78 4.84 -19.26
N TYR A 483 14.46 3.69 -19.22
CA TYR A 483 13.89 2.43 -18.72
C TYR A 483 13.32 2.55 -17.31
N VAL A 484 14.10 3.09 -16.37
CA VAL A 484 13.68 3.24 -14.97
C VAL A 484 12.48 4.19 -14.86
N THR A 485 12.52 5.33 -15.54
CA THR A 485 11.42 6.30 -15.54
C THR A 485 10.13 5.69 -16.07
N VAL A 486 10.18 5.05 -17.25
CA VAL A 486 9.00 4.44 -17.88
C VAL A 486 8.42 3.31 -17.04
N THR A 487 9.26 2.43 -16.49
CA THR A 487 8.79 1.31 -15.65
C THR A 487 8.22 1.78 -14.32
N THR A 488 8.78 2.81 -13.70
CA THR A 488 8.26 3.41 -12.46
C THR A 488 6.91 4.08 -12.70
N LEU A 489 6.79 4.88 -13.77
CA LEU A 489 5.52 5.54 -14.11
C LEU A 489 4.43 4.53 -14.48
N LEU A 490 4.78 3.47 -15.20
CA LEU A 490 3.85 2.39 -15.53
C LEU A 490 3.34 1.68 -14.27
N PHE A 491 4.24 1.34 -13.35
CA PHE A 491 3.90 0.73 -12.07
C PHE A 491 2.95 1.61 -11.23
N LYS A 492 3.23 2.92 -11.15
CA LYS A 492 2.34 3.87 -10.46
C LYS A 492 0.97 3.94 -11.13
N LEU A 493 0.94 4.01 -12.46
CA LEU A 493 -0.30 4.14 -13.24
C LEU A 493 -1.18 2.90 -13.13
N GLU A 494 -0.61 1.70 -13.20
CA GLU A 494 -1.34 0.42 -13.05
C GLU A 494 -2.04 0.31 -11.69
N ARG A 495 -1.46 0.92 -10.65
CA ARG A 495 -1.97 0.92 -9.28
C ARG A 495 -2.73 2.18 -8.88
N SER A 496 -2.94 3.12 -9.79
CA SER A 496 -3.67 4.34 -9.49
C SER A 496 -5.18 4.16 -9.62
N GLU A 497 -5.94 5.05 -8.95
CA GLU A 497 -7.36 5.21 -9.21
C GLU A 497 -7.64 5.47 -10.70
N ASP A 498 -8.87 5.18 -11.11
CA ASP A 498 -9.32 5.55 -12.43
C ASP A 498 -9.52 7.06 -12.52
N PHE A 499 -8.97 7.66 -13.58
CA PHE A 499 -9.14 9.06 -13.90
C PHE A 499 -9.31 9.26 -15.41
N ASP A 500 -9.86 10.39 -15.80
CA ASP A 500 -10.08 10.68 -17.21
C ASP A 500 -8.77 10.73 -18.01
N GLY A 501 -8.65 9.86 -19.01
CA GLY A 501 -7.45 9.70 -19.84
C GLY A 501 -6.40 8.71 -19.31
N LYS A 502 -6.66 7.94 -18.24
CA LYS A 502 -5.74 6.90 -17.74
C LYS A 502 -5.30 5.92 -18.83
N ASP A 503 -6.25 5.44 -19.64
CA ASP A 503 -5.96 4.50 -20.74
C ASP A 503 -4.96 5.07 -21.76
N LEU A 504 -5.02 6.38 -22.03
CA LEU A 504 -4.09 7.04 -22.95
C LEU A 504 -2.65 7.01 -22.41
N TYR A 505 -2.47 7.27 -21.12
CA TYR A 505 -1.15 7.20 -20.47
C TYR A 505 -0.66 5.76 -20.38
N LEU A 506 -1.54 4.80 -20.13
CA LEU A 506 -1.21 3.37 -20.09
C LEU A 506 -0.73 2.89 -21.48
N GLU A 507 -1.40 3.28 -22.55
CA GLU A 507 -0.98 2.98 -23.92
C GLU A 507 0.39 3.61 -24.24
N LYS A 508 0.59 4.89 -23.90
CA LYS A 508 1.88 5.60 -24.11
C LYS A 508 3.03 4.89 -23.40
N LEU A 509 2.88 4.58 -22.11
CA LEU A 509 3.93 3.96 -21.31
C LEU A 509 4.19 2.50 -21.73
N THR A 510 3.15 1.74 -22.06
CA THR A 510 3.29 0.37 -22.56
C THR A 510 4.04 0.36 -23.90
N ARG A 511 3.74 1.28 -24.80
CA ARG A 511 4.46 1.44 -26.06
C ARG A 511 5.91 1.86 -25.82
N ALA A 512 6.14 2.82 -24.95
CA ALA A 512 7.48 3.28 -24.58
C ALA A 512 8.34 2.15 -24.00
N LYS A 513 7.78 1.31 -23.13
CA LYS A 513 8.45 0.13 -22.58
C LYS A 513 8.82 -0.87 -23.66
N ALA A 514 7.92 -1.11 -24.63
CA ALA A 514 8.17 -2.01 -25.75
C ALA A 514 9.27 -1.47 -26.69
N GLU A 515 9.28 -0.17 -26.98
CA GLU A 515 10.32 0.48 -27.78
C GLU A 515 11.71 0.39 -27.10
N ILE A 516 11.78 0.64 -25.79
CA ILE A 516 13.03 0.50 -25.01
C ILE A 516 13.51 -0.97 -25.04
N ALA A 517 12.61 -1.93 -24.92
CA ALA A 517 12.94 -3.35 -25.00
C ALA A 517 13.48 -3.72 -26.39
N ALA A 518 12.95 -3.15 -27.46
CA ALA A 518 13.46 -3.34 -28.82
C ALA A 518 14.86 -2.75 -28.99
N VAL A 519 15.13 -1.57 -28.41
CA VAL A 519 16.49 -0.97 -28.41
C VAL A 519 17.47 -1.86 -27.66
N GLN A 520 17.10 -2.40 -26.49
CA GLN A 520 17.96 -3.33 -25.75
C GLN A 520 18.23 -4.60 -26.54
N ALA A 521 17.22 -5.17 -27.20
CA ALA A 521 17.38 -6.34 -28.06
C ALA A 521 18.33 -6.08 -29.24
N GLU A 522 18.30 -4.87 -29.81
CA GLU A 522 19.20 -4.46 -30.88
C GLU A 522 20.64 -4.32 -30.39
N ILE A 523 20.87 -3.78 -29.21
CA ILE A 523 22.19 -3.72 -28.56
C ILE A 523 22.75 -5.14 -28.35
N ASP A 524 21.93 -6.04 -27.81
CA ASP A 524 22.31 -7.42 -27.55
C ASP A 524 22.64 -8.17 -28.88
N ALA A 525 21.84 -7.93 -29.92
CA ALA A 525 22.04 -8.49 -31.24
C ALA A 525 23.37 -7.99 -31.90
N LEU A 526 23.64 -6.68 -31.79
CA LEU A 526 24.89 -6.10 -32.27
C LEU A 526 26.11 -6.69 -31.55
N ASN A 527 26.08 -6.78 -30.22
CA ASN A 527 27.16 -7.36 -29.44
C ASN A 527 27.39 -8.85 -29.77
N ALA A 528 26.29 -9.61 -29.93
CA ALA A 528 26.38 -11.01 -30.36
C ALA A 528 26.98 -11.16 -31.76
N GLU A 529 26.54 -10.34 -32.72
CA GLU A 529 27.01 -10.37 -34.10
C GLU A 529 28.48 -9.96 -34.21
N ILE A 530 28.92 -8.93 -33.50
CA ILE A 530 30.35 -8.54 -33.42
C ILE A 530 31.19 -9.70 -32.90
N LYS A 531 30.73 -10.35 -31.83
CA LYS A 531 31.43 -11.48 -31.22
C LYS A 531 31.48 -12.69 -32.13
N GLU A 532 30.37 -13.04 -32.79
CA GLU A 532 30.28 -14.24 -33.62
C GLU A 532 30.97 -14.09 -34.98
N LYS A 533 30.76 -12.92 -35.64
CA LYS A 533 31.18 -12.76 -37.05
C LYS A 533 32.50 -12.01 -37.21
N LEU A 534 32.90 -11.14 -36.28
CA LEU A 534 34.10 -10.33 -36.42
C LEU A 534 35.26 -10.79 -35.54
N TYR A 535 35.01 -11.61 -34.52
CA TYR A 535 36.09 -12.09 -33.66
C TYR A 535 36.67 -13.42 -34.16
N PRO A 536 38.01 -13.60 -34.22
CA PRO A 536 39.03 -12.59 -33.93
C PRO A 536 39.19 -11.59 -35.09
N PHE A 537 39.24 -10.30 -34.79
CA PHE A 537 39.21 -9.18 -35.73
C PHE A 537 40.34 -9.25 -36.78
N GLU A 538 41.48 -9.83 -36.45
CA GLU A 538 42.65 -9.98 -37.35
C GLU A 538 42.36 -10.89 -38.53
N LYS A 539 41.40 -11.80 -38.45
CA LYS A 539 41.01 -12.75 -39.50
C LYS A 539 39.98 -12.17 -40.48
N THR A 540 39.42 -11.01 -40.21
CA THR A 540 38.42 -10.39 -41.09
C THR A 540 39.06 -9.96 -42.40
N SER A 541 38.29 -10.11 -43.48
CA SER A 541 38.71 -9.93 -44.87
C SER A 541 37.77 -8.96 -45.62
N LEU A 542 37.99 -8.76 -46.89
CA LEU A 542 37.07 -8.00 -47.77
C LEU A 542 35.68 -8.63 -47.89
N ALA A 543 35.56 -9.95 -47.67
CA ALA A 543 34.27 -10.64 -47.71
C ALA A 543 33.35 -10.15 -46.56
N ASP A 544 33.93 -9.70 -45.45
CA ASP A 544 33.21 -9.26 -44.26
C ASP A 544 32.76 -7.80 -44.34
N LYS A 545 33.13 -7.09 -45.44
CA LYS A 545 32.82 -5.68 -45.61
C LYS A 545 31.35 -5.35 -45.40
N LYS A 546 30.45 -6.13 -45.99
CA LYS A 546 29.00 -5.91 -45.88
C LYS A 546 28.53 -6.01 -44.41
N THR A 547 29.00 -7.01 -43.68
CA THR A 547 28.67 -7.21 -42.25
C THR A 547 29.20 -6.05 -41.42
N VAL A 548 30.43 -5.60 -41.64
CA VAL A 548 30.99 -4.45 -40.91
C VAL A 548 30.26 -3.17 -41.22
N ASP A 549 29.88 -2.92 -42.47
CA ASP A 549 29.13 -1.72 -42.86
C ASP A 549 27.72 -1.72 -42.24
N ASP A 550 27.02 -2.87 -42.23
CA ASP A 550 25.71 -3.05 -41.61
C ASP A 550 25.78 -2.79 -40.09
N ILE A 551 26.73 -3.38 -39.38
CA ILE A 551 26.95 -3.15 -37.94
C ILE A 551 27.19 -1.65 -37.67
N VAL A 552 27.99 -0.97 -38.50
CA VAL A 552 28.26 0.46 -38.33
C VAL A 552 27.02 1.30 -38.61
N GLU A 553 26.20 0.96 -39.58
CA GLU A 553 24.94 1.64 -39.87
C GLU A 553 23.97 1.53 -38.70
N ARG A 554 23.77 0.30 -38.18
CA ARG A 554 22.90 0.03 -37.04
C ARG A 554 23.40 0.72 -35.75
N TYR A 555 24.71 0.69 -35.48
CA TYR A 555 25.31 1.44 -34.39
C TYR A 555 25.02 2.95 -34.51
N ASN A 556 25.18 3.53 -35.70
CA ASN A 556 24.93 4.95 -35.92
C ASN A 556 23.44 5.33 -35.72
N ALA A 557 22.54 4.35 -35.87
CA ALA A 557 21.12 4.52 -35.61
C ALA A 557 20.77 4.54 -34.12
N LEU A 558 21.64 4.01 -33.23
CA LEU A 558 21.42 4.07 -31.77
C LEU A 558 21.50 5.49 -31.24
N ALA A 559 20.87 5.73 -30.09
CA ALA A 559 21.04 6.94 -29.30
C ALA A 559 22.46 6.98 -28.68
N ASP A 560 22.97 8.17 -28.40
CA ASP A 560 24.34 8.29 -27.88
C ASP A 560 24.53 7.57 -26.54
N TYR A 561 23.51 7.56 -25.68
CA TYR A 561 23.52 6.78 -24.44
C TYR A 561 23.73 5.27 -24.69
N ASP A 562 23.04 4.72 -25.69
CA ASP A 562 23.07 3.28 -26.01
C ASP A 562 24.33 2.86 -26.74
N LYS A 563 24.96 3.79 -27.48
CA LYS A 563 26.25 3.54 -28.18
C LYS A 563 27.34 3.09 -27.21
N HIS A 564 27.33 3.58 -25.98
CA HIS A 564 28.28 3.17 -24.95
C HIS A 564 28.14 1.71 -24.49
N LYS A 565 27.03 1.06 -24.81
CA LYS A 565 26.74 -0.34 -24.48
C LYS A 565 27.23 -1.32 -25.53
N ILE A 566 27.74 -0.82 -26.67
CA ILE A 566 28.31 -1.70 -27.72
C ILE A 566 29.75 -2.06 -27.35
N GLU A 567 29.96 -3.34 -27.14
CA GLU A 567 31.26 -3.90 -26.75
C GLU A 567 32.24 -3.85 -27.91
N ARG A 568 33.53 -3.56 -27.62
CA ARG A 568 34.63 -3.59 -28.56
C ARG A 568 34.45 -2.72 -29.80
N TRP A 569 33.68 -1.64 -29.70
CA TRP A 569 33.38 -0.75 -30.81
C TRP A 569 34.64 -0.19 -31.52
N GLU A 570 35.69 0.13 -30.75
CA GLU A 570 36.97 0.60 -31.34
C GLU A 570 37.62 -0.43 -32.29
N ASP A 571 37.50 -1.72 -31.98
CA ASP A 571 38.04 -2.79 -32.83
C ASP A 571 37.21 -2.94 -34.09
N VAL A 572 35.90 -2.75 -34.04
CA VAL A 572 35.02 -2.69 -35.21
C VAL A 572 35.45 -1.54 -36.15
N ILE A 573 35.66 -0.35 -35.61
CA ILE A 573 36.10 0.82 -36.41
C ILE A 573 37.53 0.60 -37.02
N LYS A 574 38.47 0.02 -36.27
CA LYS A 574 39.79 -0.35 -36.81
C LYS A 574 39.65 -1.35 -37.94
N THR A 575 38.77 -2.33 -37.78
CA THR A 575 38.49 -3.36 -38.81
C THR A 575 37.89 -2.73 -40.07
N LYS A 576 36.87 -1.85 -39.90
CA LYS A 576 36.30 -1.11 -41.03
C LYS A 576 37.35 -0.32 -41.79
N THR A 577 38.17 0.44 -41.07
CA THR A 577 39.24 1.26 -41.67
C THR A 577 40.22 0.39 -42.45
N ARG A 578 40.60 -0.78 -41.90
CA ARG A 578 41.48 -1.73 -42.58
C ARG A 578 40.87 -2.28 -43.88
N ILE A 579 39.60 -2.69 -43.83
CA ILE A 579 38.85 -3.23 -44.98
C ILE A 579 38.69 -2.14 -46.06
N ASP A 580 38.33 -0.93 -45.69
CA ASP A 580 38.16 0.19 -46.62
C ASP A 580 39.48 0.58 -47.29
N ASN A 581 40.60 0.56 -46.55
CA ASN A 581 41.93 0.81 -47.10
C ASN A 581 42.39 -0.31 -48.07
N LEU A 582 42.10 -1.58 -47.74
CA LEU A 582 42.36 -2.72 -48.65
C LEU A 582 41.54 -2.58 -49.93
N LEU A 583 40.28 -2.22 -49.85
CA LEU A 583 39.43 -2.00 -51.03
C LEU A 583 39.97 -0.85 -51.90
N ARG A 584 40.32 0.29 -51.26
CA ARG A 584 40.95 1.42 -51.99
C ARG A 584 42.23 1.01 -52.69
N ALA A 585 43.11 0.27 -52.03
CA ALA A 585 44.34 -0.22 -52.61
C ALA A 585 44.07 -1.14 -53.82
N LEU A 586 43.09 -2.04 -53.75
CA LEU A 586 42.71 -2.90 -54.87
C LEU A 586 42.12 -2.10 -56.04
N VAL A 587 41.30 -1.10 -55.79
CA VAL A 587 40.74 -0.23 -56.85
C VAL A 587 41.86 0.55 -57.53
N ILE A 588 42.84 1.07 -56.76
CA ILE A 588 44.03 1.76 -57.33
C ILE A 588 44.87 0.78 -58.15
N ALA A 589 45.11 -0.41 -57.63
CA ALA A 589 45.89 -1.44 -58.38
C ALA A 589 45.17 -1.85 -59.69
N ALA A 590 43.87 -2.07 -59.66
CA ALA A 590 43.07 -2.37 -60.85
C ALA A 590 43.10 -1.20 -61.86
N ALA A 591 43.00 0.04 -61.42
CA ALA A 591 43.11 1.22 -62.27
C ALA A 591 44.53 1.32 -62.89
N ALA A 592 45.57 1.05 -62.13
CA ALA A 592 46.97 1.00 -62.64
C ALA A 592 47.15 -0.11 -63.68
N VAL A 593 46.61 -1.33 -63.48
CA VAL A 593 46.65 -2.42 -64.48
C VAL A 593 45.95 -2.02 -65.78
N VAL A 594 44.76 -1.38 -65.70
CA VAL A 594 44.01 -0.87 -66.85
C VAL A 594 44.85 0.18 -67.62
N LEU A 595 45.47 1.12 -66.88
CA LEU A 595 46.33 2.16 -67.44
C LEU A 595 47.56 1.54 -68.17
N ILE A 596 48.22 0.55 -67.53
CA ILE A 596 49.38 -0.16 -68.15
C ILE A 596 48.92 -0.91 -69.38
N ALA A 597 47.77 -1.57 -69.35
CA ALA A 597 47.26 -2.29 -70.54
C ALA A 597 46.91 -1.31 -71.68
N ALA A 598 46.29 -0.14 -71.36
CA ALA A 598 46.03 0.88 -72.35
C ALA A 598 47.31 1.47 -72.96
N LEU A 599 48.34 1.69 -72.10
CA LEU A 599 49.67 2.17 -72.57
C LEU A 599 50.36 1.12 -73.49
N ALA A 600 50.28 -0.14 -73.11
CA ALA A 600 50.82 -1.24 -73.94
C ALA A 600 50.11 -1.31 -75.30
N VAL A 601 48.78 -1.21 -75.33
CA VAL A 601 48.00 -1.14 -76.58
C VAL A 601 48.39 0.09 -77.40
N PHE A 602 48.53 1.23 -76.77
CA PHE A 602 48.99 2.47 -77.45
C PHE A 602 50.39 2.28 -78.06
N VAL A 603 51.37 1.74 -77.34
CA VAL A 603 52.72 1.46 -77.83
C VAL A 603 52.67 0.51 -79.00
N VAL A 604 51.89 -0.60 -78.91
CA VAL A 604 51.77 -1.57 -80.02
C VAL A 604 51.17 -0.91 -81.26
N LEU A 605 50.15 -0.11 -81.14
CA LEU A 605 49.53 0.62 -82.24
C LEU A 605 50.48 1.68 -82.81
N HIS A 606 51.25 2.37 -81.95
CA HIS A 606 52.25 3.34 -82.41
C HIS A 606 53.41 2.68 -83.18
N VAL A 607 53.92 1.57 -82.68
CA VAL A 607 54.96 0.78 -83.37
C VAL A 607 54.44 0.23 -84.70
N ARG A 608 53.18 -0.27 -84.71
CA ARG A 608 52.52 -0.74 -85.91
C ARG A 608 52.36 0.36 -86.96
N LYS A 609 51.94 1.58 -86.51
CA LYS A 609 51.81 2.75 -87.40
C LYS A 609 53.17 3.21 -87.92
N ARG A 610 54.25 3.21 -87.14
CA ARG A 610 55.65 3.46 -87.59
C ARG A 610 56.14 2.43 -88.60
N ARG A 611 55.86 1.12 -88.37
CA ARG A 611 56.22 0.08 -89.30
C ARG A 611 55.48 0.17 -90.63
N LEU A 612 54.18 0.53 -90.62
CA LEU A 612 53.39 0.77 -91.80
C LEU A 612 53.88 2.02 -92.56
N LYS A 613 54.26 3.10 -91.85
CA LYS A 613 54.84 4.27 -92.48
C LYS A 613 56.19 3.96 -93.13
N LYS A 614 57.10 3.23 -92.44
CA LYS A 614 58.36 2.76 -93.06
C LYS A 614 58.13 1.84 -94.23
N ARG A 615 57.12 0.97 -94.22
CA ARG A 615 56.77 0.13 -95.37
C ARG A 615 56.37 0.98 -96.56
N ARG A 616 55.47 1.98 -96.37
CA ARG A 616 55.05 2.90 -97.43
C ARG A 616 56.26 3.65 -98.03
N GLU A 617 57.11 4.20 -97.18
CA GLU A 617 58.36 4.88 -97.60
C GLU A 617 59.28 3.95 -98.39
N MET A 618 59.35 2.70 -97.98
CA MET A 618 60.16 1.70 -98.73
C MET A 618 59.50 1.27 -100.08
N ASP A 619 58.16 1.20 -100.08
CA ASP A 619 57.38 0.87 -101.31
C ASP A 619 57.45 2.05 -102.31
N GLU A 620 57.41 3.30 -101.82
CA GLU A 620 57.61 4.52 -102.64
C GLU A 620 59.07 4.61 -103.19
N LEU A 621 60.07 4.37 -102.39
CA LEU A 621 61.49 4.27 -102.85
C LEU A 621 61.70 3.15 -103.85
N ARG A 622 60.95 2.03 -103.72
CA ARG A 622 61.02 0.90 -104.66
C ARG A 622 60.35 1.25 -106.00
N ALA A 623 59.26 1.96 -105.98
CA ALA A 623 58.60 2.48 -107.16
C ALA A 623 59.41 3.57 -107.89
N GLU A 624 60.20 4.39 -107.19
CA GLU A 624 61.15 5.33 -107.79
C GLU A 624 62.27 4.62 -108.46
N TYR A 625 62.83 3.57 -107.84
CA TYR A 625 63.92 2.76 -108.47
C TYR A 625 63.44 1.98 -109.68
N GLU A 626 62.23 1.45 -109.73
CA GLU A 626 61.65 0.71 -110.87
C GLU A 626 61.31 1.67 -112.07
N ASN A 627 61.11 2.99 -111.77
CA ASN A 627 60.94 3.97 -112.84
C ASN A 627 62.25 4.56 -113.42
N GLU A 628 63.41 4.49 -112.71
CA GLU A 628 64.74 4.90 -113.23
C GLU A 628 65.40 3.81 -114.14
N ASP A 629 64.96 2.53 -114.08
CA ASP A 629 65.47 1.44 -114.94
C ASP A 629 64.66 1.29 -116.25
N SER A 630 63.69 2.20 -116.53
CA SER A 630 62.84 2.10 -117.73
C SER A 630 62.99 3.28 -118.73
N ASP A 631 64.09 4.11 -118.62
CA ASP A 631 64.45 5.12 -119.63
C ASP A 631 65.71 4.73 -120.39
#